data_8ce0b5ec3142ca3443aed4c90148c269
#
_entry.id   8ce0b5ec3142ca3443aed4c90148c269
#
_cell.length_a   1.000
_cell.length_b   1.000
_cell.length_c   1.000
_cell.angle_alpha   90.00
_cell.angle_beta   90.00
_cell.angle_gamma   90.00
#
_symmetry.space_group_name_H-M   'P 1'
#
loop_
_entity.id
_entity.type
_entity.pdbx_description
1 polymer ?
#
loop_
_entity_poly.entity_id
_entity_poly.type
_entity_poly.pdbx_seq_one_letter_code
_entity_poly.pdbx_strand_id
1 'polypeptide(L)'
;MKNAFAYISRKIFKSFVLFAVVLSMATLSMIGLSMKDATNQASKEVFKNITNSFSMEINRRVNQGTPRGGGNIKGEDIKKISESPDIEGTVKRINSVADLADYDIIETKETQGVLTPDRIKKFKRAVMLTGVNDSAKENKFVSGAYQLVEGSPLVESDKYKILMHKDLAEKNHLKVGDKITLKSNIYDADNEKGANETVEVEIKGLFDGHNKTRVTAAQELYENTLVTDIHTAAKVYGNTEDTAV
;
A
#
# COMPACT_ATOMS: atom_id res chain seq x y z
N MET A 1 -9.21 -37.45 57.87
CA MET A 1 -9.23 -38.08 56.54
C MET A 1 -10.04 -39.40 56.50
N LYS A 2 -9.91 -40.31 57.46
CA LYS A 2 -10.66 -41.60 57.48
C LYS A 2 -12.18 -41.42 57.38
N ASN A 3 -12.78 -40.42 58.03
CA ASN A 3 -14.24 -40.19 58.03
C ASN A 3 -14.74 -39.66 56.68
N ALA A 4 -13.93 -38.90 55.93
CA ALA A 4 -14.28 -38.43 54.60
C ALA A 4 -14.31 -39.57 53.56
N PHE A 5 -13.32 -40.48 53.63
CA PHE A 5 -13.29 -41.68 52.81
C PHE A 5 -14.47 -42.61 53.09
N ALA A 6 -14.85 -42.81 54.36
CA ALA A 6 -16.00 -43.61 54.75
C ALA A 6 -17.32 -42.99 54.27
N TYR A 7 -17.45 -41.69 54.21
CA TYR A 7 -18.61 -41.00 53.66
C TYR A 7 -18.73 -41.17 52.13
N ILE A 8 -17.63 -41.01 51.42
CA ILE A 8 -17.57 -41.16 49.96
C ILE A 8 -17.94 -42.59 49.55
N SER A 9 -17.40 -43.62 50.27
CA SER A 9 -17.69 -45.03 49.97
C SER A 9 -19.12 -45.44 50.25
N ARG A 10 -19.79 -44.81 51.24
CA ARG A 10 -21.22 -45.10 51.55
C ARG A 10 -22.22 -44.40 50.65
N LYS A 11 -21.83 -43.31 49.94
CA LYS A 11 -22.73 -42.52 49.06
C LYS A 11 -22.04 -42.19 47.73
N ILE A 12 -21.48 -43.20 47.09
CA ILE A 12 -20.70 -43.11 45.87
C ILE A 12 -21.42 -42.26 44.78
N PHE A 13 -22.71 -42.52 44.57
CA PHE A 13 -23.48 -41.78 43.55
C PHE A 13 -23.53 -40.26 43.85
N LYS A 14 -23.83 -39.88 45.09
CA LYS A 14 -23.87 -38.45 45.47
C LYS A 14 -22.47 -37.77 45.36
N SER A 15 -21.44 -38.51 45.74
CA SER A 15 -20.05 -38.04 45.65
C SER A 15 -19.62 -37.86 44.17
N PHE A 16 -20.05 -38.81 43.31
CA PHE A 16 -19.78 -38.72 41.87
C PHE A 16 -20.47 -37.50 41.21
N VAL A 17 -21.77 -37.30 41.55
CA VAL A 17 -22.50 -36.12 41.04
C VAL A 17 -21.85 -34.82 41.50
N LEU A 18 -21.46 -34.72 42.78
CA LEU A 18 -20.78 -33.55 43.29
C LEU A 18 -19.43 -33.32 42.57
N PHE A 19 -18.66 -34.39 42.39
CA PHE A 19 -17.40 -34.34 41.64
C PHE A 19 -17.60 -33.85 40.18
N ALA A 20 -18.61 -34.38 39.48
CA ALA A 20 -18.93 -33.98 38.13
C ALA A 20 -19.34 -32.50 38.03
N VAL A 21 -20.11 -32.00 38.99
CA VAL A 21 -20.49 -30.57 39.05
C VAL A 21 -19.22 -29.68 39.29
N VAL A 22 -18.38 -30.02 40.22
CA VAL A 22 -17.18 -29.29 40.50
C VAL A 22 -16.21 -29.30 39.31
N LEU A 23 -16.07 -30.46 38.66
CA LEU A 23 -15.25 -30.60 37.44
C LEU A 23 -15.81 -29.76 36.32
N SER A 24 -17.10 -29.76 36.10
CA SER A 24 -17.78 -28.94 35.06
C SER A 24 -17.58 -27.44 35.33
N MET A 25 -17.69 -26.98 36.57
CA MET A 25 -17.42 -25.60 36.98
C MET A 25 -15.97 -25.20 36.75
N ALA A 26 -15.03 -26.09 37.09
CA ALA A 26 -13.61 -25.83 36.88
C ALA A 26 -13.27 -25.73 35.37
N THR A 27 -13.80 -26.66 34.57
CA THR A 27 -13.57 -26.60 33.10
C THR A 27 -14.18 -25.37 32.46
N LEU A 28 -15.39 -24.97 32.84
CA LEU A 28 -16.02 -23.74 32.33
C LEU A 28 -15.25 -22.50 32.75
N SER A 29 -14.72 -22.47 33.97
CA SER A 29 -13.87 -21.35 34.42
C SER A 29 -12.55 -21.27 33.65
N MET A 30 -11.91 -22.40 33.34
CA MET A 30 -10.71 -22.44 32.50
C MET A 30 -10.99 -21.98 31.08
N ILE A 31 -12.08 -22.41 30.49
CA ILE A 31 -12.49 -21.95 29.14
C ILE A 31 -12.72 -20.43 29.16
N GLY A 32 -13.43 -19.91 30.17
CA GLY A 32 -13.67 -18.48 30.29
C GLY A 32 -12.38 -17.64 30.41
N LEU A 33 -11.41 -18.12 31.20
CA LEU A 33 -10.10 -17.46 31.31
C LEU A 33 -9.32 -17.52 29.99
N SER A 34 -9.30 -18.69 29.34
CA SER A 34 -8.62 -18.83 28.03
C SER A 34 -9.26 -17.97 26.96
N MET A 35 -10.58 -17.85 26.92
CA MET A 35 -11.26 -16.93 26.00
C MET A 35 -10.92 -15.46 26.29
N LYS A 36 -10.88 -15.07 27.56
CA LYS A 36 -10.47 -13.73 27.94
C LYS A 36 -9.04 -13.41 27.48
N ASP A 37 -8.11 -14.33 27.71
CA ASP A 37 -6.72 -14.14 27.30
C ASP A 37 -6.57 -14.10 25.78
N ALA A 38 -7.26 -15.00 25.06
CA ALA A 38 -7.29 -15.00 23.60
C ALA A 38 -7.89 -13.69 23.04
N THR A 39 -9.00 -13.21 23.63
CA THR A 39 -9.62 -11.94 23.23
C THR A 39 -8.70 -10.75 23.52
N ASN A 40 -8.04 -10.74 24.66
CA ASN A 40 -7.07 -9.68 24.99
C ASN A 40 -5.84 -9.67 24.06
N GLN A 41 -5.35 -10.86 23.68
CA GLN A 41 -4.24 -10.97 22.73
C GLN A 41 -4.69 -10.50 21.33
N ALA A 42 -5.83 -10.98 20.85
CA ALA A 42 -6.40 -10.55 19.57
C ALA A 42 -6.65 -9.02 19.54
N SER A 43 -7.20 -8.46 20.62
CA SER A 43 -7.37 -7.01 20.75
C SER A 43 -6.04 -6.28 20.70
N LYS A 44 -5.02 -6.75 21.42
CA LYS A 44 -3.68 -6.13 21.39
C LYS A 44 -3.04 -6.19 20.01
N GLU A 45 -3.20 -7.30 19.28
CA GLU A 45 -2.70 -7.41 17.89
C GLU A 45 -3.45 -6.48 16.95
N VAL A 46 -4.79 -6.42 17.06
CA VAL A 46 -5.60 -5.50 16.28
C VAL A 46 -5.21 -4.06 16.59
N PHE A 47 -5.11 -3.67 17.87
CA PHE A 47 -4.71 -2.30 18.25
C PHE A 47 -3.25 -1.98 17.95
N LYS A 48 -2.36 -2.95 17.91
CA LYS A 48 -0.97 -2.75 17.49
C LYS A 48 -0.87 -2.43 15.99
N ASN A 49 -1.82 -2.92 15.20
CA ASN A 49 -1.88 -2.70 13.75
C ASN A 49 -2.84 -1.57 13.35
N ILE A 50 -3.67 -1.06 14.27
CA ILE A 50 -4.46 0.16 14.07
C ILE A 50 -3.61 1.32 14.55
N THR A 51 -2.76 1.82 13.67
CA THR A 51 -2.23 3.16 13.83
C THR A 51 -3.39 4.14 13.72
N ASN A 52 -3.55 5.00 14.70
CA ASN A 52 -4.42 6.17 14.58
C ASN A 52 -3.79 7.06 13.52
N SER A 53 -4.22 6.91 12.28
CA SER A 53 -3.74 7.71 11.17
C SER A 53 -4.85 8.63 10.68
N PHE A 54 -4.49 9.83 10.27
CA PHE A 54 -5.36 10.69 9.50
C PHE A 54 -4.74 10.94 8.13
N SER A 55 -5.58 11.07 7.11
CA SER A 55 -5.15 11.42 5.78
C SER A 55 -5.50 12.87 5.50
N MET A 56 -4.55 13.63 4.99
CA MET A 56 -4.81 14.96 4.46
C MET A 56 -5.16 14.81 2.98
N GLU A 57 -6.33 15.30 2.61
CA GLU A 57 -6.79 15.26 1.23
C GLU A 57 -7.17 16.66 0.76
N ILE A 58 -7.03 16.89 -0.53
CA ILE A 58 -7.46 18.15 -1.16
C ILE A 58 -8.98 18.26 -1.03
N ASN A 59 -9.46 19.35 -0.48
CA ASN A 59 -10.90 19.64 -0.45
C ASN A 59 -11.41 20.00 -1.85
N ARG A 60 -11.84 19.01 -2.60
CA ARG A 60 -12.36 19.17 -3.96
C ARG A 60 -13.64 20.00 -4.05
N ARG A 61 -14.32 20.29 -2.93
CA ARG A 61 -15.48 21.20 -2.92
C ARG A 61 -15.06 22.65 -3.04
N VAL A 62 -13.89 23.01 -2.53
CA VAL A 62 -13.34 24.38 -2.58
C VAL A 62 -12.45 24.55 -3.82
N ASN A 63 -11.73 23.50 -4.23
CA ASN A 63 -10.81 23.50 -5.37
C ASN A 63 -11.35 22.69 -6.57
N GLN A 64 -12.63 22.87 -6.89
CA GLN A 64 -13.18 22.28 -8.12
C GLN A 64 -12.47 22.85 -9.35
N GLY A 65 -11.85 21.97 -10.12
CA GLY A 65 -11.23 22.32 -11.41
C GLY A 65 -9.83 22.89 -11.33
N THR A 66 -9.18 22.90 -10.19
CA THR A 66 -7.73 23.07 -10.14
C THR A 66 -7.08 21.76 -10.58
N PRO A 67 -6.34 21.83 -11.61
CA PRO A 67 -5.55 20.74 -12.11
C PRO A 67 -4.51 20.30 -11.06
N ARG A 68 -3.96 19.10 -11.22
CA ARG A 68 -2.99 18.53 -10.28
C ARG A 68 -1.78 19.47 -10.14
N GLY A 69 -1.49 19.90 -8.92
CA GLY A 69 -0.44 20.86 -8.60
C GLY A 69 -0.93 22.19 -8.06
N GLY A 70 -2.12 22.68 -8.43
CA GLY A 70 -2.67 23.95 -7.94
C GLY A 70 -3.29 23.90 -6.55
N GLY A 71 -3.52 22.74 -5.99
CA GLY A 71 -4.12 22.55 -4.66
C GLY A 71 -3.45 21.42 -3.88
N ASN A 72 -2.28 20.98 -4.30
CA ASN A 72 -1.54 19.95 -3.60
C ASN A 72 -1.12 20.42 -2.21
N ILE A 73 -1.05 19.47 -1.29
CA ILE A 73 -0.49 19.68 0.03
C ILE A 73 0.98 20.05 -0.15
N LYS A 74 1.42 21.11 0.47
CA LYS A 74 2.80 21.56 0.39
C LYS A 74 3.69 20.78 1.36
N GLY A 75 4.90 20.45 0.94
CA GLY A 75 5.88 19.80 1.79
C GLY A 75 6.16 20.53 3.09
N GLU A 76 6.13 21.88 3.09
CA GLU A 76 6.24 22.69 4.29
C GLU A 76 5.13 22.44 5.31
N ASP A 77 3.89 22.23 4.86
CA ASP A 77 2.77 21.97 5.77
C ASP A 77 2.86 20.56 6.36
N ILE A 78 3.31 19.58 5.57
CA ILE A 78 3.61 18.24 6.06
C ILE A 78 4.73 18.28 7.09
N LYS A 79 5.78 19.05 6.84
CA LYS A 79 6.90 19.20 7.78
C LYS A 79 6.43 19.78 9.11
N LYS A 80 5.63 20.84 9.10
CA LYS A 80 5.05 21.42 10.33
C LYS A 80 4.24 20.42 11.13
N ILE A 81 3.48 19.56 10.43
CA ILE A 81 2.66 18.51 11.08
C ILE A 81 3.58 17.43 11.64
N SER A 82 4.59 17.00 10.89
CA SER A 82 5.51 15.95 11.31
C SER A 82 6.40 16.33 12.50
N GLU A 83 6.56 17.63 12.77
CA GLU A 83 7.27 18.15 13.94
C GLU A 83 6.45 18.05 15.24
N SER A 84 5.15 17.70 15.16
CA SER A 84 4.34 17.47 16.36
C SER A 84 4.82 16.22 17.11
N PRO A 85 4.98 16.28 18.45
CA PRO A 85 5.39 15.13 19.26
C PRO A 85 4.37 13.98 19.24
N ASP A 86 3.14 14.24 18.80
CA ASP A 86 2.07 13.24 18.69
C ASP A 86 2.10 12.50 17.35
N ILE A 87 2.98 12.87 16.40
CA ILE A 87 3.13 12.27 15.09
C ILE A 87 4.37 11.37 15.06
N GLU A 88 4.15 10.07 15.01
CA GLU A 88 5.23 9.08 14.94
C GLU A 88 5.89 9.01 13.56
N GLY A 89 5.14 9.31 12.49
CA GLY A 89 5.67 9.30 11.13
C GLY A 89 4.67 9.79 10.11
N THR A 90 5.17 10.15 8.94
CA THR A 90 4.36 10.62 7.81
C THR A 90 4.61 9.77 6.57
N VAL A 91 3.55 9.44 5.86
CA VAL A 91 3.62 8.81 4.53
C VAL A 91 3.19 9.84 3.51
N LYS A 92 4.14 10.24 2.69
CA LYS A 92 3.91 11.15 1.56
C LYS A 92 3.56 10.32 0.33
N ARG A 93 2.61 10.78 -0.47
CA ARG A 93 2.22 10.12 -1.71
C ARG A 93 1.93 11.13 -2.82
N ILE A 94 2.51 10.88 -3.99
CA ILE A 94 2.19 11.58 -5.24
C ILE A 94 1.72 10.52 -6.24
N ASN A 95 0.54 10.71 -6.82
CA ASN A 95 0.07 9.87 -7.94
C ASN A 95 0.17 10.68 -9.22
N SER A 96 0.76 10.10 -10.23
CA SER A 96 0.96 10.72 -11.54
C SER A 96 0.99 9.68 -12.65
N VAL A 97 1.11 10.13 -13.89
CA VAL A 97 1.26 9.27 -15.07
C VAL A 97 2.56 9.65 -15.77
N ALA A 98 3.33 8.66 -16.19
CA ALA A 98 4.51 8.85 -17.01
C ALA A 98 4.51 7.88 -18.18
N ASP A 99 5.31 8.17 -19.20
CA ASP A 99 5.56 7.26 -20.29
C ASP A 99 6.89 6.53 -20.09
N LEU A 100 6.89 5.24 -20.37
CA LEU A 100 8.11 4.48 -20.59
C LEU A 100 8.71 4.90 -21.94
N ALA A 101 9.95 5.43 -21.96
CA ALA A 101 10.54 5.98 -23.18
C ALA A 101 10.70 4.91 -24.28
N ASP A 102 11.23 3.75 -23.90
CA ASP A 102 11.70 2.73 -24.82
C ASP A 102 11.07 1.34 -24.61
N TYR A 103 10.10 1.25 -23.69
CA TYR A 103 9.52 -0.02 -23.28
C TYR A 103 8.02 -0.07 -23.47
N ASP A 104 7.49 -1.27 -23.59
CA ASP A 104 6.08 -1.52 -23.82
C ASP A 104 5.35 -1.85 -22.52
N ILE A 105 4.14 -1.33 -22.38
CA ILE A 105 3.25 -1.66 -21.24
C ILE A 105 2.53 -2.99 -21.46
N ILE A 106 1.98 -3.55 -20.39
CA ILE A 106 1.10 -4.72 -20.47
C ILE A 106 -0.29 -4.31 -20.92
N GLU A 107 -0.84 -5.02 -21.88
CA GLU A 107 -2.20 -4.85 -22.38
C GLU A 107 -2.97 -6.16 -22.25
N THR A 108 -4.24 -6.06 -21.90
CA THR A 108 -5.17 -7.19 -21.87
C THR A 108 -6.25 -7.00 -22.95
N LYS A 109 -7.03 -8.02 -23.22
CA LYS A 109 -8.16 -7.92 -24.18
C LYS A 109 -9.18 -6.88 -23.72
N GLU A 110 -9.36 -6.75 -22.43
CA GLU A 110 -10.27 -5.79 -21.80
C GLU A 110 -9.80 -4.36 -21.99
N THR A 111 -8.49 -4.10 -21.90
CA THR A 111 -7.92 -2.76 -22.05
C THR A 111 -7.83 -2.33 -23.51
N GLN A 112 -7.65 -3.25 -24.44
CA GLN A 112 -7.60 -2.98 -25.88
C GLN A 112 -8.97 -2.63 -26.47
N GLY A 113 -10.06 -3.20 -25.94
CA GLY A 113 -11.41 -3.11 -26.51
C GLY A 113 -12.16 -1.80 -26.24
N VAL A 114 -11.68 -0.95 -25.34
CA VAL A 114 -12.43 0.20 -24.83
C VAL A 114 -11.87 1.56 -25.28
N LEU A 115 -10.66 1.60 -25.79
CA LEU A 115 -10.00 2.87 -26.13
C LEU A 115 -10.22 3.28 -27.58
N THR A 116 -10.47 4.59 -27.77
CA THR A 116 -10.44 5.18 -29.11
C THR A 116 -9.01 5.17 -29.68
N PRO A 117 -8.81 5.12 -30.98
CA PRO A 117 -7.49 5.15 -31.62
C PRO A 117 -6.60 6.31 -31.15
N ASP A 118 -7.19 7.48 -30.89
CA ASP A 118 -6.49 8.65 -30.40
C ASP A 118 -5.97 8.44 -28.96
N ARG A 119 -6.78 7.88 -28.07
CA ARG A 119 -6.36 7.56 -26.70
C ARG A 119 -5.27 6.48 -26.67
N ILE A 120 -5.38 5.46 -27.52
CA ILE A 120 -4.34 4.44 -27.64
C ILE A 120 -3.01 5.10 -28.00
N LYS A 121 -3.00 6.00 -28.98
CA LYS A 121 -1.79 6.71 -29.41
C LYS A 121 -1.17 7.55 -28.27
N LYS A 122 -2.02 8.26 -27.52
CA LYS A 122 -1.58 9.17 -26.44
C LYS A 122 -1.04 8.44 -25.20
N PHE A 123 -1.56 7.25 -24.91
CA PHE A 123 -1.24 6.52 -23.70
C PHE A 123 -0.61 5.16 -23.93
N LYS A 124 -0.09 4.93 -25.13
CA LYS A 124 0.50 3.63 -25.55
C LYS A 124 1.59 3.12 -24.61
N ARG A 125 2.31 4.02 -23.96
CA ARG A 125 3.43 3.71 -23.06
C ARG A 125 3.22 4.25 -21.66
N ALA A 126 2.00 4.67 -21.36
CA ALA A 126 1.68 5.31 -20.09
C ALA A 126 1.59 4.29 -18.95
N VAL A 127 2.27 4.60 -17.86
CA VAL A 127 2.26 3.85 -16.60
C VAL A 127 1.83 4.76 -15.47
N MET A 128 1.14 4.21 -14.47
CA MET A 128 0.84 4.95 -13.24
C MET A 128 2.09 5.04 -12.39
N LEU A 129 2.41 6.25 -11.92
CA LEU A 129 3.43 6.48 -10.92
C LEU A 129 2.79 6.67 -9.55
N THR A 130 3.30 5.95 -8.56
CA THR A 130 3.00 6.20 -7.15
C THR A 130 4.32 6.56 -6.46
N GLY A 131 4.57 7.85 -6.31
CA GLY A 131 5.72 8.36 -5.58
C GLY A 131 5.47 8.29 -4.07
N VAL A 132 6.40 7.72 -3.33
CA VAL A 132 6.31 7.56 -1.86
C VAL A 132 7.66 7.82 -1.20
N ASN A 133 7.64 8.26 0.05
CA ASN A 133 8.85 8.36 0.85
C ASN A 133 9.27 7.03 1.49
N ASP A 134 8.34 6.09 1.66
CA ASP A 134 8.58 4.76 2.23
C ASP A 134 7.59 3.76 1.61
N SER A 135 8.08 2.89 0.72
CA SER A 135 7.22 1.93 0.03
C SER A 135 6.67 0.84 0.96
N ALA A 136 7.35 0.53 2.05
CA ALA A 136 6.85 -0.46 3.00
C ALA A 136 5.60 0.02 3.77
N LYS A 137 5.38 1.33 3.83
CA LYS A 137 4.20 1.95 4.43
C LYS A 137 3.12 2.33 3.41
N GLU A 138 3.36 2.09 2.13
CA GLU A 138 2.36 2.32 1.09
C GLU A 138 1.21 1.32 1.23
N ASN A 139 -0.03 1.79 1.11
CA ASN A 139 -1.24 1.02 1.41
C ASN A 139 -1.34 -0.31 0.67
N LYS A 140 -0.90 -0.39 -0.58
CA LYS A 140 -0.98 -1.63 -1.37
C LYS A 140 0.04 -2.68 -0.87
N PHE A 141 1.21 -2.26 -0.38
CA PHE A 141 2.15 -3.15 0.28
C PHE A 141 1.66 -3.56 1.66
N VAL A 142 1.17 -2.61 2.47
CA VAL A 142 0.63 -2.89 3.80
C VAL A 142 -0.56 -3.84 3.75
N SER A 143 -1.45 -3.68 2.77
CA SER A 143 -2.63 -4.55 2.58
C SER A 143 -2.32 -5.90 1.94
N GLY A 144 -1.07 -6.12 1.50
CA GLY A 144 -0.68 -7.32 0.78
C GLY A 144 -1.20 -7.39 -0.66
N ALA A 145 -1.73 -6.28 -1.21
CA ALA A 145 -2.10 -6.21 -2.63
C ALA A 145 -0.87 -6.18 -3.53
N TYR A 146 0.25 -5.63 -3.03
CA TYR A 146 1.57 -5.74 -3.60
C TYR A 146 2.49 -6.51 -2.67
N GLN A 147 3.36 -7.34 -3.23
CA GLN A 147 4.38 -8.10 -2.52
C GLN A 147 5.72 -7.90 -3.20
N LEU A 148 6.72 -7.44 -2.47
CA LEU A 148 8.08 -7.34 -2.98
C LEU A 148 8.62 -8.77 -3.18
N VAL A 149 9.05 -9.09 -4.40
CA VAL A 149 9.54 -10.43 -4.77
C VAL A 149 11.05 -10.47 -5.02
N GLU A 150 11.64 -9.31 -5.36
CA GLU A 150 13.08 -9.19 -5.60
C GLU A 150 13.56 -7.79 -5.24
N GLY A 151 14.82 -7.64 -4.82
CA GLY A 151 15.43 -6.37 -4.46
C GLY A 151 15.07 -5.89 -3.07
N SER A 152 14.91 -4.58 -2.89
CA SER A 152 14.65 -3.96 -1.59
C SER A 152 13.61 -2.83 -1.70
N PRO A 153 12.86 -2.53 -0.61
CA PRO A 153 11.87 -1.45 -0.61
C PRO A 153 12.54 -0.07 -0.81
N LEU A 154 11.73 0.89 -1.26
CA LEU A 154 12.13 2.29 -1.29
C LEU A 154 12.10 2.86 0.11
N VAL A 155 13.09 3.69 0.41
CA VAL A 155 13.25 4.42 1.67
C VAL A 155 13.41 5.92 1.39
N GLU A 156 13.22 6.75 2.41
CA GLU A 156 13.21 8.21 2.26
C GLU A 156 14.51 8.81 1.66
N SER A 157 15.64 8.14 1.81
CA SER A 157 16.92 8.57 1.23
C SER A 157 17.08 8.24 -0.25
N ASP A 158 16.20 7.45 -0.83
CA ASP A 158 16.29 7.05 -2.24
C ASP A 158 15.97 8.21 -3.17
N LYS A 159 16.72 8.27 -4.27
CA LYS A 159 16.50 9.23 -5.37
C LYS A 159 16.66 8.51 -6.69
N TYR A 160 15.71 8.75 -7.59
CA TYR A 160 15.68 8.14 -8.92
C TYR A 160 15.69 6.61 -8.87
N LYS A 161 14.94 6.06 -7.92
CA LYS A 161 14.73 4.62 -7.74
C LYS A 161 13.27 4.26 -7.93
N ILE A 162 13.05 3.08 -8.48
CA ILE A 162 11.69 2.56 -8.69
C ILE A 162 11.56 1.11 -8.24
N LEU A 163 10.33 0.73 -7.88
CA LEU A 163 9.90 -0.65 -7.89
C LEU A 163 9.01 -0.85 -9.12
N MET A 164 9.23 -1.94 -9.84
CA MET A 164 8.51 -2.30 -11.05
C MET A 164 7.77 -3.61 -10.84
N HIS A 165 6.61 -3.77 -11.50
CA HIS A 165 5.93 -5.06 -11.48
C HIS A 165 6.76 -6.12 -12.22
N LYS A 166 6.85 -7.32 -11.66
CA LYS A 166 7.67 -8.42 -12.22
C LYS A 166 7.31 -8.75 -13.67
N ASP A 167 6.01 -8.79 -14.01
CA ASP A 167 5.55 -9.13 -15.36
C ASP A 167 5.90 -8.03 -16.37
N LEU A 168 5.90 -6.76 -15.95
CA LEU A 168 6.36 -5.66 -16.80
C LEU A 168 7.86 -5.73 -17.04
N ALA A 169 8.62 -6.09 -16.01
CA ALA A 169 10.06 -6.30 -16.11
C ALA A 169 10.37 -7.49 -17.04
N GLU A 170 9.68 -8.62 -16.86
CA GLU A 170 9.85 -9.81 -17.71
C GLU A 170 9.55 -9.52 -19.18
N LYS A 171 8.41 -8.85 -19.45
CA LYS A 171 8.03 -8.46 -20.82
C LYS A 171 9.10 -7.66 -21.53
N ASN A 172 9.78 -6.79 -20.79
CA ASN A 172 10.79 -5.86 -21.34
C ASN A 172 12.25 -6.36 -21.12
N HIS A 173 12.44 -7.59 -20.62
CA HIS A 173 13.75 -8.17 -20.32
C HIS A 173 14.59 -7.34 -19.34
N LEU A 174 13.93 -6.72 -18.38
CA LEU A 174 14.52 -5.88 -17.34
C LEU A 174 14.70 -6.65 -16.02
N LYS A 175 15.68 -6.24 -15.24
CA LYS A 175 16.00 -6.81 -13.93
C LYS A 175 16.36 -5.71 -12.91
N VAL A 176 16.44 -6.09 -11.66
CA VAL A 176 16.94 -5.21 -10.59
C VAL A 176 18.35 -4.71 -10.94
N GLY A 177 18.57 -3.41 -10.79
CA GLY A 177 19.80 -2.70 -11.14
C GLY A 177 19.81 -2.08 -12.53
N ASP A 178 18.88 -2.46 -13.41
CA ASP A 178 18.78 -1.85 -14.73
C ASP A 178 18.24 -0.43 -14.63
N LYS A 179 18.62 0.41 -15.59
CA LYS A 179 18.18 1.80 -15.69
C LYS A 179 17.20 1.94 -16.84
N ILE A 180 16.14 2.70 -16.60
CA ILE A 180 15.13 3.03 -17.60
C ILE A 180 14.87 4.53 -17.61
N THR A 181 14.29 5.00 -18.69
CA THR A 181 13.93 6.43 -18.85
C THR A 181 12.43 6.60 -18.77
N LEU A 182 12.00 7.47 -17.87
CA LEU A 182 10.62 7.96 -17.75
C LEU A 182 10.49 9.32 -18.40
N LYS A 183 9.36 9.57 -19.07
CA LYS A 183 9.01 10.87 -19.64
C LYS A 183 7.67 11.32 -19.08
N SER A 184 7.50 12.62 -18.93
CA SER A 184 6.18 13.20 -18.67
C SER A 184 5.22 12.85 -19.80
N ASN A 185 4.02 12.37 -19.49
CA ASN A 185 2.97 12.24 -20.50
C ASN A 185 2.35 13.62 -20.74
N ILE A 186 2.61 14.19 -21.92
CA ILE A 186 2.14 15.54 -22.27
C ILE A 186 0.64 15.65 -22.49
N TYR A 187 -0.05 14.52 -22.65
CA TYR A 187 -1.50 14.44 -22.85
C TYR A 187 -2.25 14.13 -21.55
N ASP A 188 -1.54 13.91 -20.47
CA ASP A 188 -2.18 13.74 -19.15
C ASP A 188 -2.85 15.06 -18.75
N ALA A 189 -4.14 14.98 -18.42
CA ALA A 189 -4.92 16.14 -17.96
C ALA A 189 -4.30 16.82 -16.73
N ASP A 190 -3.48 16.09 -15.99
CA ASP A 190 -2.79 16.58 -14.81
C ASP A 190 -1.43 17.22 -15.13
N ASN A 191 -0.95 17.16 -16.37
CA ASN A 191 0.29 17.83 -16.79
C ASN A 191 0.04 19.28 -17.19
N GLU A 192 -0.39 20.08 -16.24
CA GLU A 192 -0.77 21.47 -16.45
C GLU A 192 0.34 22.40 -16.88
N LYS A 193 1.51 22.15 -16.31
CA LYS A 193 2.68 22.97 -16.57
C LYS A 193 3.31 22.67 -17.92
N GLY A 194 2.75 21.69 -18.66
CA GLY A 194 3.33 21.22 -19.91
C GLY A 194 4.72 20.62 -19.70
N ALA A 195 4.93 19.93 -18.56
CA ALA A 195 6.19 19.29 -18.24
C ALA A 195 6.56 18.28 -19.35
N ASN A 196 7.81 18.30 -19.73
CA ASN A 196 8.38 17.45 -20.78
C ASN A 196 9.73 16.87 -20.34
N GLU A 197 9.89 16.70 -19.07
CA GLU A 197 11.10 16.17 -18.47
C GLU A 197 11.30 14.72 -18.80
N THR A 198 12.58 14.36 -18.90
CA THR A 198 13.04 13.00 -19.04
C THR A 198 13.88 12.66 -17.81
N VAL A 199 13.55 11.58 -17.12
CA VAL A 199 14.18 11.19 -15.87
C VAL A 199 14.69 9.76 -16.00
N GLU A 200 16.01 9.55 -15.83
CA GLU A 200 16.60 8.23 -15.72
C GLU A 200 16.41 7.71 -14.29
N VAL A 201 15.91 6.49 -14.17
CA VAL A 201 15.66 5.83 -12.89
C VAL A 201 16.23 4.42 -12.90
N GLU A 202 16.62 3.92 -11.73
CA GLU A 202 17.12 2.56 -11.54
C GLU A 202 16.06 1.68 -10.88
N ILE A 203 15.91 0.47 -11.37
CA ILE A 203 15.03 -0.55 -10.79
C ILE A 203 15.67 -1.08 -9.51
N LYS A 204 15.13 -0.68 -8.35
CA LYS A 204 15.61 -1.12 -7.04
C LYS A 204 15.01 -2.43 -6.59
N GLY A 205 13.83 -2.77 -7.09
CA GLY A 205 13.16 -4.04 -6.77
C GLY A 205 11.98 -4.32 -7.67
N LEU A 206 11.54 -5.57 -7.61
CA LEU A 206 10.37 -6.05 -8.32
C LEU A 206 9.28 -6.45 -7.34
N PHE A 207 8.05 -6.15 -7.69
CA PHE A 207 6.88 -6.56 -6.91
C PHE A 207 5.89 -7.35 -7.75
N ASP A 208 5.03 -8.10 -7.08
CA ASP A 208 3.92 -8.85 -7.63
C ASP A 208 2.60 -8.32 -7.09
N GLY A 209 1.51 -8.48 -7.83
CA GLY A 209 0.16 -8.13 -7.44
C GLY A 209 -0.74 -7.92 -8.64
N HIS A 210 -2.02 -8.34 -8.53
CA HIS A 210 -2.98 -8.24 -9.63
C HIS A 210 -4.26 -7.55 -9.20
N ASN A 211 -4.89 -6.86 -10.14
CA ASN A 211 -6.18 -6.24 -9.91
C ASN A 211 -7.24 -7.30 -9.58
N LYS A 212 -7.97 -7.10 -8.50
CA LYS A 212 -9.11 -7.98 -8.11
C LYS A 212 -10.40 -7.65 -8.88
N THR A 213 -10.44 -6.48 -9.52
CA THR A 213 -11.59 -5.99 -10.27
C THR A 213 -11.19 -5.75 -11.73
N ARG A 214 -12.19 -5.74 -12.62
CA ARG A 214 -11.97 -5.46 -14.03
C ARG A 214 -11.42 -4.04 -14.22
N VAL A 215 -10.35 -3.93 -15.01
CA VAL A 215 -9.72 -2.68 -15.40
C VAL A 215 -9.87 -2.49 -16.90
N THR A 216 -10.18 -1.28 -17.34
CA THR A 216 -10.43 -0.95 -18.75
C THR A 216 -9.37 -0.04 -19.38
N ALA A 217 -8.53 0.59 -18.56
CA ALA A 217 -7.42 1.42 -19.00
C ALA A 217 -6.10 0.73 -18.66
N ALA A 218 -5.25 0.51 -19.65
CA ALA A 218 -4.01 -0.27 -19.46
C ALA A 218 -3.10 0.33 -18.38
N GLN A 219 -3.01 1.66 -18.28
CA GLN A 219 -2.21 2.31 -17.25
C GLN A 219 -2.69 2.06 -15.81
N GLU A 220 -3.95 1.63 -15.62
CA GLU A 220 -4.51 1.33 -14.29
C GLU A 220 -4.29 -0.13 -13.86
N LEU A 221 -3.73 -0.96 -14.74
CA LEU A 221 -3.30 -2.29 -14.37
C LEU A 221 -2.18 -2.20 -13.32
N TYR A 222 -2.21 -3.08 -12.33
CA TYR A 222 -1.13 -3.17 -11.34
C TYR A 222 0.21 -3.49 -12.00
N GLU A 223 0.18 -4.27 -13.07
CA GLU A 223 1.32 -4.61 -13.90
C GLU A 223 1.98 -3.39 -14.56
N ASN A 224 1.22 -2.32 -14.79
CA ASN A 224 1.69 -1.06 -15.37
C ASN A 224 1.86 0.04 -14.32
N THR A 225 1.98 -0.31 -13.05
CA THR A 225 2.28 0.65 -11.98
C THR A 225 3.77 0.62 -11.67
N LEU A 226 4.37 1.79 -11.55
CA LEU A 226 5.69 1.98 -10.96
C LEU A 226 5.53 2.65 -9.60
N VAL A 227 6.12 2.07 -8.57
CA VAL A 227 6.27 2.75 -7.29
C VAL A 227 7.63 3.43 -7.29
N THR A 228 7.66 4.74 -7.09
CA THR A 228 8.88 5.54 -7.20
C THR A 228 9.20 6.21 -5.87
N ASP A 229 10.42 6.66 -5.72
CA ASP A 229 10.70 7.67 -4.69
C ASP A 229 9.97 8.98 -5.01
N ILE A 230 9.76 9.80 -3.99
CA ILE A 230 8.95 11.01 -4.10
C ILE A 230 9.59 12.06 -5.04
N HIS A 231 10.93 12.16 -5.07
CA HIS A 231 11.65 13.10 -5.94
C HIS A 231 11.44 12.75 -7.43
N THR A 232 11.46 11.46 -7.76
CA THR A 232 11.21 10.99 -9.12
C THR A 232 9.80 11.38 -9.58
N ALA A 233 8.77 11.11 -8.75
CA ALA A 233 7.40 11.46 -9.11
C ALA A 233 7.22 12.98 -9.26
N ALA A 234 7.79 13.79 -8.40
CA ALA A 234 7.74 15.24 -8.51
C ALA A 234 8.45 15.73 -9.76
N LYS A 235 9.66 15.23 -10.04
CA LYS A 235 10.47 15.68 -11.17
C LYS A 235 9.85 15.38 -12.53
N VAL A 236 9.18 14.25 -12.68
CA VAL A 236 8.47 13.91 -13.92
C VAL A 236 7.49 15.02 -14.35
N TYR A 237 6.93 15.78 -13.42
CA TYR A 237 6.06 16.92 -13.70
C TYR A 237 6.75 18.29 -13.58
N GLY A 238 8.08 18.35 -13.57
CA GLY A 238 8.82 19.60 -13.43
C GLY A 238 8.59 20.30 -12.08
N ASN A 239 8.22 19.53 -11.06
CA ASN A 239 8.00 19.99 -9.70
C ASN A 239 9.16 19.59 -8.77
N THR A 240 9.17 20.16 -7.58
CA THR A 240 10.02 19.73 -6.47
C THR A 240 9.18 19.06 -5.41
N GLU A 241 9.81 18.31 -4.51
CA GLU A 241 9.14 17.70 -3.35
C GLU A 241 8.36 18.70 -2.49
N ASP A 242 8.82 19.95 -2.44
CA ASP A 242 8.19 21.00 -1.65
C ASP A 242 6.90 21.56 -2.29
N THR A 243 6.72 21.35 -3.58
CA THR A 243 5.62 21.94 -4.34
C THR A 243 4.55 20.94 -4.77
N ALA A 244 4.81 19.64 -4.68
CA ALA A 244 3.91 18.58 -5.14
C ALA A 244 3.99 17.37 -4.21
N VAL A 245 3.16 17.34 -3.21
CA VAL A 245 2.95 16.13 -2.38
C VAL A 245 1.46 15.83 -2.29
#